data_a05c049036e66cbfcc2bf9a1fb89b5e6
#
_entry.id   a05c049036e66cbfcc2bf9a1fb89b5e6
#
_cell.length_a   1.000
_cell.length_b   1.000
_cell.length_c   1.000
_cell.angle_alpha   90.00
_cell.angle_beta   90.00
_cell.angle_gamma   90.00
#
_symmetry.space_group_name_H-M   'P 1'
#
loop_
_entity.id
_entity.type
_entity.pdbx_description
1 polymer ?
#
loop_
_entity_poly.entity_id
_entity_poly.type
_entity_poly.pdbx_seq_one_letter_code
_entity_poly.pdbx_strand_id
1 'polypeptide(L)'
;QVYISHSKLETLEPPMSFKDDEELDNLIVKLVHMSGKHVSSAFPIVDASLPGKHRLAVCYRREVTPFGTTFTIRKFRDDPYSIIDLINLGTLTEEVASYFWLCLDNRASIMVLGGTGAGKTTALNALACLIRPGSKILTIEETAELNLSHENWVAFIARQSYGLGE
;
A
#
# COMPACT_ATOMS: atom_id res chain seq x y z
N GLN A 1 10.71 -9.73 19.01
CA GLN A 1 11.36 -10.27 17.79
C GLN A 1 10.94 -9.43 16.57
N VAL A 2 11.83 -9.30 15.59
CA VAL A 2 11.58 -8.61 14.33
C VAL A 2 11.73 -9.62 13.20
N TYR A 3 10.79 -9.60 12.26
CA TYR A 3 10.83 -10.45 11.07
C TYR A 3 10.79 -9.59 9.82
N ILE A 4 11.57 -9.95 8.81
CA ILE A 4 11.58 -9.29 7.50
C ILE A 4 11.16 -10.32 6.46
N SER A 5 10.02 -10.07 5.80
CA SER A 5 9.58 -10.86 4.65
C SER A 5 10.09 -10.22 3.37
N HIS A 6 10.83 -10.98 2.58
CA HIS A 6 11.38 -10.53 1.30
C HIS A 6 10.77 -11.32 0.14
N SER A 7 10.51 -10.66 -0.99
CA SER A 7 9.80 -11.27 -2.13
C SER A 7 10.52 -12.47 -2.78
N LYS A 8 11.84 -12.58 -2.63
CA LYS A 8 12.68 -13.64 -3.20
C LYS A 8 13.36 -14.52 -2.16
N LEU A 9 13.32 -14.12 -0.89
CA LEU A 9 13.91 -14.84 0.22
C LEU A 9 12.77 -15.21 1.17
N GLU A 10 12.96 -16.27 1.92
CA GLU A 10 12.03 -16.60 3.00
C GLU A 10 12.04 -15.51 4.09
N THR A 11 11.17 -15.64 5.07
CA THR A 11 11.16 -14.73 6.21
C THR A 11 12.49 -14.79 6.95
N LEU A 12 13.15 -13.66 7.06
CA LEU A 12 14.44 -13.50 7.74
C LEU A 12 14.21 -12.94 9.15
N GLU A 13 14.95 -13.47 10.11
CA GLU A 13 15.02 -12.90 11.46
C GLU A 13 16.36 -12.15 11.59
N PRO A 14 16.37 -10.81 11.50
CA PRO A 14 17.60 -10.04 11.67
C PRO A 14 18.05 -10.09 13.15
N PRO A 15 19.34 -9.89 13.45
CA PRO A 15 19.84 -9.85 14.82
C PRO A 15 19.45 -8.52 15.51
N MET A 16 18.16 -8.21 15.48
CA MET A 16 17.57 -6.99 16.05
C MET A 16 16.41 -7.40 16.96
N SER A 17 16.39 -6.84 18.15
CA SER A 17 15.27 -6.96 19.08
C SER A 17 15.07 -5.65 19.81
N PHE A 18 13.86 -5.38 20.25
CA PHE A 18 13.59 -4.30 21.18
C PHE A 18 14.04 -4.74 22.58
N LYS A 19 14.58 -3.80 23.32
CA LYS A 19 15.09 -4.04 24.67
C LYS A 19 13.95 -4.39 25.65
N ASP A 20 12.84 -3.68 25.48
CA ASP A 20 11.63 -3.85 26.29
C ASP A 20 10.40 -3.36 25.52
N ASP A 21 9.22 -3.57 26.11
CA ASP A 21 7.94 -3.15 25.54
C ASP A 21 7.83 -1.61 25.44
N GLU A 22 8.50 -0.87 26.32
CA GLU A 22 8.48 0.60 26.33
C GLU A 22 9.22 1.19 25.12
N GLU A 23 10.37 0.63 24.76
CA GLU A 23 11.11 1.02 23.56
C GLU A 23 10.26 0.81 22.30
N LEU A 24 9.58 -0.34 22.21
CA LEU A 24 8.68 -0.66 21.11
C LEU A 24 7.50 0.31 21.06
N ASP A 25 6.83 0.54 22.19
CA ASP A 25 5.69 1.46 22.29
C ASP A 25 6.08 2.89 21.87
N ASN A 26 7.23 3.38 22.32
CA ASN A 26 7.74 4.70 21.95
C ASN A 26 8.01 4.82 20.46
N LEU A 27 8.59 3.78 19.84
CA LEU A 27 8.78 3.75 18.38
C LEU A 27 7.44 3.81 17.65
N ILE A 28 6.47 3.00 18.06
CA ILE A 28 5.16 2.92 17.42
C ILE A 28 4.40 4.23 17.55
N VAL A 29 4.36 4.84 18.72
CA VAL A 29 3.75 6.15 18.93
C VAL A 29 4.37 7.19 17.99
N LYS A 30 5.70 7.21 17.88
CA LYS A 30 6.41 8.11 16.96
C LYS A 30 6.03 7.88 15.50
N LEU A 31 6.01 6.62 15.04
CA LEU A 31 5.66 6.28 13.66
C LEU A 31 4.20 6.67 13.34
N VAL A 32 3.27 6.40 14.26
CA VAL A 32 1.87 6.76 14.09
C VAL A 32 1.70 8.28 14.05
N HIS A 33 2.39 9.03 14.91
CA HIS A 33 2.37 10.51 14.89
C HIS A 33 2.93 11.07 13.57
N MET A 34 3.96 10.46 13.00
CA MET A 34 4.50 10.87 11.68
C MET A 34 3.46 10.74 10.56
N SER A 35 2.46 9.88 10.72
CA SER A 35 1.35 9.73 9.77
C SER A 35 0.19 10.70 10.03
N GLY A 36 0.28 11.56 11.06
CA GLY A 36 -0.79 12.45 11.48
C GLY A 36 -1.94 11.75 12.23
N LYS A 37 -1.74 10.50 12.64
CA LYS A 37 -2.71 9.72 13.42
C LYS A 37 -2.28 9.59 14.88
N HIS A 38 -3.19 9.08 15.71
CA HIS A 38 -2.94 8.79 17.12
C HIS A 38 -3.26 7.33 17.43
N VAL A 39 -2.54 6.76 18.37
CA VAL A 39 -2.78 5.43 18.92
C VAL A 39 -2.90 5.53 20.44
N SER A 40 -3.82 4.80 21.02
CA SER A 40 -4.05 4.74 22.46
C SER A 40 -4.75 3.45 22.84
N SER A 41 -4.88 3.16 24.13
CA SER A 41 -5.67 2.02 24.60
C SER A 41 -7.16 2.11 24.20
N ALA A 42 -7.70 3.30 23.97
CA ALA A 42 -9.06 3.48 23.46
C ALA A 42 -9.16 3.25 21.95
N PHE A 43 -8.07 3.50 21.20
CA PHE A 43 -7.95 3.29 19.75
C PHE A 43 -6.68 2.49 19.46
N PRO A 44 -6.67 1.19 19.79
CA PRO A 44 -5.45 0.39 19.76
C PRO A 44 -5.09 -0.13 18.37
N ILE A 45 -6.00 -0.09 17.41
CA ILE A 45 -5.76 -0.55 16.04
C ILE A 45 -5.61 0.68 15.14
N VAL A 46 -4.47 0.79 14.48
CA VAL A 46 -4.17 1.91 13.57
C VAL A 46 -3.64 1.36 12.26
N ASP A 47 -4.24 1.80 11.16
CA ASP A 47 -3.73 1.64 9.82
C ASP A 47 -3.33 3.04 9.30
N ALA A 48 -2.09 3.21 8.91
CA ALA A 48 -1.50 4.50 8.61
C ALA A 48 -0.57 4.45 7.40
N SER A 49 -0.39 5.59 6.74
CA SER A 49 0.62 5.79 5.70
C SER A 49 1.82 6.52 6.29
N LEU A 50 2.98 5.91 6.22
CA LEU A 50 4.26 6.55 6.54
C LEU A 50 4.77 7.39 5.36
N PRO A 51 5.73 8.30 5.57
CA PRO A 51 6.45 8.95 4.49
C PRO A 51 6.99 7.92 3.49
N GLY A 52 6.93 8.23 2.18
CA GLY A 52 7.23 7.27 1.12
C GLY A 52 6.08 6.31 0.80
N LYS A 53 4.86 6.64 1.24
CA LYS A 53 3.62 5.84 1.01
C LYS A 53 3.66 4.42 1.60
N HIS A 54 4.59 4.11 2.48
CA HIS A 54 4.66 2.81 3.15
C HIS A 54 3.48 2.63 4.10
N ARG A 55 2.87 1.45 4.10
CA ARG A 55 1.73 1.15 4.98
C ARG A 55 2.22 0.64 6.34
N LEU A 56 1.72 1.24 7.41
CA LEU A 56 1.94 0.82 8.79
C LEU A 56 0.61 0.32 9.36
N ALA A 57 0.56 -0.94 9.77
CA ALA A 57 -0.52 -1.49 10.56
C ALA A 57 -0.03 -1.76 11.98
N VAL A 58 -0.77 -1.29 12.98
CA VAL A 58 -0.43 -1.40 14.41
C VAL A 58 -1.58 -2.01 15.17
N CYS A 59 -1.23 -2.95 16.07
CA CYS A 59 -2.07 -3.36 17.19
C CYS A 59 -1.35 -3.00 18.48
N TYR A 60 -1.87 -2.00 19.21
CA TYR A 60 -1.20 -1.36 20.31
C TYR A 60 -1.56 -2.00 21.64
N ARG A 61 -0.53 -2.44 22.39
CA ARG A 61 -0.60 -3.02 23.71
C ARG A 61 -1.47 -4.29 23.80
N ARG A 62 -1.72 -4.71 25.03
CA ARG A 62 -2.41 -5.98 25.36
C ARG A 62 -3.92 -5.92 25.22
N GLU A 63 -4.49 -4.77 24.92
CA GLU A 63 -5.92 -4.60 24.66
C GLU A 63 -6.39 -5.37 23.42
N VAL A 64 -5.48 -5.60 22.48
CA VAL A 64 -5.80 -6.28 21.20
C VAL A 64 -5.01 -7.57 21.02
N THR A 65 -3.80 -7.64 21.59
CA THR A 65 -2.90 -8.78 21.44
C THR A 65 -2.30 -9.17 22.78
N PRO A 66 -2.42 -10.46 23.19
CA PRO A 66 -1.90 -10.91 24.49
C PRO A 66 -0.38 -10.79 24.62
N PHE A 67 0.32 -10.62 23.51
CA PHE A 67 1.79 -10.56 23.47
C PHE A 67 2.35 -9.13 23.52
N GLY A 68 1.48 -8.10 23.66
CA GLY A 68 1.87 -6.69 23.65
C GLY A 68 1.77 -6.06 22.27
N THR A 69 2.39 -4.89 22.09
CA THR A 69 2.31 -4.13 20.84
C THR A 69 2.91 -4.90 19.68
N THR A 70 2.18 -4.96 18.57
CA THR A 70 2.65 -5.53 17.31
C THR A 70 2.48 -4.53 16.18
N PHE A 71 3.36 -4.60 15.18
CA PHE A 71 3.25 -3.76 14.00
C PHE A 71 3.72 -4.49 12.74
N THR A 72 3.23 -4.02 11.61
CA THR A 72 3.69 -4.48 10.30
C THR A 72 3.91 -3.26 9.41
N ILE A 73 5.08 -3.19 8.76
CA ILE A 73 5.37 -2.19 7.75
C ILE A 73 5.44 -2.87 6.39
N ARG A 74 4.52 -2.49 5.49
CA ARG A 74 4.58 -2.90 4.09
C ARG A 74 5.21 -1.78 3.27
N LYS A 75 6.37 -2.05 2.73
CA LYS A 75 7.09 -1.11 1.87
C LYS A 75 6.54 -1.19 0.45
N PHE A 76 6.31 -0.04 -0.14
CA PHE A 76 6.02 0.09 -1.57
C PHE A 76 7.27 0.57 -2.31
N ARG A 77 7.31 0.28 -3.61
CA ARG A 77 8.39 0.79 -4.47
C ARG A 77 8.14 2.27 -4.75
N ASP A 78 9.21 3.05 -4.74
CA ASP A 78 9.16 4.46 -5.13
C ASP A 78 8.85 4.59 -6.64
N ASP A 79 9.44 3.70 -7.46
CA ASP A 79 9.14 3.56 -8.88
C ASP A 79 8.24 2.35 -9.12
N PRO A 80 6.94 2.54 -9.43
CA PRO A 80 6.06 1.45 -9.80
C PRO A 80 6.49 0.85 -11.14
N TYR A 81 6.15 -0.42 -11.36
CA TYR A 81 6.38 -1.06 -12.66
C TYR A 81 5.55 -0.38 -13.75
N SER A 82 6.21 -0.01 -14.84
CA SER A 82 5.56 0.42 -16.06
C SER A 82 5.01 -0.79 -16.85
N ILE A 83 4.22 -0.53 -17.89
CA ILE A 83 3.75 -1.58 -18.80
C ILE A 83 4.93 -2.29 -19.50
N ILE A 84 5.99 -1.54 -19.82
CA ILE A 84 7.20 -2.08 -20.45
C ILE A 84 7.95 -3.02 -19.49
N ASP A 85 8.01 -2.67 -18.21
CA ASP A 85 8.62 -3.55 -17.21
C ASP A 85 7.86 -4.87 -17.09
N LEU A 86 6.51 -4.85 -17.15
CA LEU A 86 5.71 -6.07 -17.10
C LEU A 86 5.88 -6.94 -18.33
N ILE A 87 6.10 -6.35 -19.51
CA ILE A 87 6.44 -7.07 -20.74
C ILE A 87 7.82 -7.71 -20.59
N ASN A 88 8.82 -6.95 -20.16
CA ASN A 88 10.20 -7.45 -19.98
C ASN A 88 10.29 -8.57 -18.92
N LEU A 89 9.42 -8.52 -17.91
CA LEU A 89 9.30 -9.57 -16.90
C LEU A 89 8.50 -10.79 -17.38
N GLY A 90 7.93 -10.76 -18.59
CA GLY A 90 7.09 -11.83 -19.12
C GLY A 90 5.73 -11.95 -18.44
N THR A 91 5.29 -10.93 -17.70
CA THR A 91 3.97 -10.91 -17.05
C THR A 91 2.86 -10.62 -18.06
N LEU A 92 3.15 -9.82 -19.08
CA LEU A 92 2.29 -9.49 -20.20
C LEU A 92 3.04 -9.69 -21.52
N THR A 93 2.30 -9.99 -22.59
CA THR A 93 2.85 -9.90 -23.94
C THR A 93 2.58 -8.52 -24.54
N GLU A 94 3.29 -8.18 -25.60
CA GLU A 94 3.11 -6.91 -26.32
C GLU A 94 1.69 -6.81 -26.91
N GLU A 95 1.13 -7.92 -27.39
CA GLU A 95 -0.23 -7.98 -27.93
C GLU A 95 -1.27 -7.66 -26.85
N VAL A 96 -1.13 -8.24 -25.64
CA VAL A 96 -2.03 -7.99 -24.51
C VAL A 96 -1.90 -6.52 -24.04
N ALA A 97 -0.69 -5.98 -23.98
CA ALA A 97 -0.48 -4.56 -23.65
C ALA A 97 -1.13 -3.64 -24.68
N SER A 98 -0.98 -3.95 -25.98
CA SER A 98 -1.59 -3.19 -27.09
C SER A 98 -3.12 -3.27 -27.03
N TYR A 99 -3.68 -4.41 -26.69
CA TYR A 99 -5.12 -4.56 -26.48
C TYR A 99 -5.64 -3.70 -25.32
N PHE A 100 -4.95 -3.68 -24.19
CA PHE A 100 -5.32 -2.81 -23.08
C PHE A 100 -5.23 -1.33 -23.45
N TRP A 101 -4.21 -0.94 -24.20
CA TRP A 101 -4.12 0.43 -24.70
C TRP A 101 -5.32 0.80 -25.56
N LEU A 102 -5.70 -0.06 -26.50
CA LEU A 102 -6.89 0.15 -27.34
C LEU A 102 -8.18 0.25 -26.49
N CYS A 103 -8.31 -0.59 -25.46
CA CYS A 103 -9.44 -0.54 -24.53
C CYS A 103 -9.52 0.81 -23.81
N LEU A 104 -8.41 1.28 -23.27
CA LEU A 104 -8.33 2.55 -22.52
C LEU A 104 -8.58 3.76 -23.43
N ASP A 105 -8.07 3.74 -24.65
CA ASP A 105 -8.34 4.78 -25.66
C ASP A 105 -9.82 4.88 -26.02
N ASN A 106 -10.52 3.73 -26.02
CA ASN A 106 -11.95 3.64 -26.25
C ASN A 106 -12.79 3.76 -24.97
N ARG A 107 -12.20 4.14 -23.85
CA ARG A 107 -12.88 4.34 -22.55
C ARG A 107 -13.58 3.08 -22.04
N ALA A 108 -13.05 1.92 -22.31
CA ALA A 108 -13.56 0.68 -21.79
C ALA A 108 -13.35 0.62 -20.25
N SER A 109 -14.34 0.07 -19.56
CA SER A 109 -14.19 -0.24 -18.13
C SER A 109 -13.37 -1.52 -17.97
N ILE A 110 -12.34 -1.47 -17.13
CA ILE A 110 -11.44 -2.60 -16.86
C ILE A 110 -11.55 -2.96 -15.39
N MET A 111 -11.72 -4.23 -15.09
CA MET A 111 -11.73 -4.76 -13.73
C MET A 111 -10.52 -5.68 -13.54
N VAL A 112 -9.70 -5.40 -12.52
CA VAL A 112 -8.53 -6.21 -12.16
C VAL A 112 -8.86 -7.02 -10.91
N LEU A 113 -8.93 -8.34 -11.06
CA LEU A 113 -9.29 -9.27 -9.98
C LEU A 113 -8.11 -10.17 -9.62
N GLY A 114 -8.05 -10.57 -8.36
CA GLY A 114 -7.04 -11.51 -7.88
C GLY A 114 -6.96 -11.54 -6.36
N GLY A 115 -6.32 -12.54 -5.81
CA GLY A 115 -6.06 -12.68 -4.38
C GLY A 115 -5.10 -11.63 -3.82
N THR A 116 -4.87 -11.67 -2.52
CA THR A 116 -3.86 -10.83 -1.87
C THR A 116 -2.47 -11.17 -2.41
N GLY A 117 -1.66 -10.17 -2.75
CA GLY A 117 -0.32 -10.35 -3.31
C GLY A 117 -0.27 -10.77 -4.79
N ALA A 118 -1.42 -10.89 -5.48
CA ALA A 118 -1.46 -11.28 -6.90
C ALA A 118 -0.98 -10.18 -7.89
N GLY A 119 -0.60 -9.00 -7.40
CA GLY A 119 -0.09 -7.91 -8.23
C GLY A 119 -1.17 -6.98 -8.82
N LYS A 120 -2.39 -6.95 -8.25
CA LYS A 120 -3.48 -6.07 -8.73
C LYS A 120 -3.08 -4.61 -8.82
N THR A 121 -2.51 -4.05 -7.76
CA THR A 121 -2.06 -2.65 -7.71
C THR A 121 -0.90 -2.40 -8.68
N THR A 122 -0.03 -3.38 -8.85
CA THR A 122 1.06 -3.35 -9.84
C THR A 122 0.49 -3.26 -11.26
N ALA A 123 -0.49 -4.10 -11.57
CA ALA A 123 -1.18 -4.08 -12.88
C ALA A 123 -1.90 -2.74 -13.12
N LEU A 124 -2.60 -2.21 -12.11
CA LEU A 124 -3.28 -0.91 -12.21
C LEU A 124 -2.29 0.24 -12.46
N ASN A 125 -1.16 0.29 -11.75
CA ASN A 125 -0.12 1.28 -12.00
C ASN A 125 0.40 1.18 -13.45
N ALA A 126 0.69 -0.03 -13.92
CA ALA A 126 1.19 -0.25 -15.28
C ALA A 126 0.15 0.12 -16.34
N LEU A 127 -1.12 -0.25 -16.16
CA LEU A 127 -2.21 0.14 -17.07
C LEU A 127 -2.44 1.65 -17.09
N ALA A 128 -2.30 2.32 -15.94
CA ALA A 128 -2.44 3.76 -15.88
C ALA A 128 -1.43 4.50 -16.77
N CYS A 129 -0.25 3.93 -17.01
CA CYS A 129 0.73 4.51 -17.94
C CYS A 129 0.20 4.61 -19.39
N LEU A 130 -0.82 3.82 -19.75
CA LEU A 130 -1.45 3.84 -21.07
C LEU A 130 -2.55 4.89 -21.20
N ILE A 131 -2.96 5.53 -20.10
CA ILE A 131 -3.95 6.60 -20.12
C ILE A 131 -3.31 7.85 -20.77
N ARG A 132 -4.08 8.54 -21.61
CA ARG A 132 -3.59 9.76 -22.30
C ARG A 132 -3.09 10.79 -21.29
N PRO A 133 -1.92 11.42 -21.53
CA PRO A 133 -1.31 12.35 -20.56
C PRO A 133 -2.20 13.52 -20.13
N GLY A 134 -3.04 14.05 -21.01
CA GLY A 134 -3.96 15.16 -20.72
C GLY A 134 -5.24 14.77 -19.97
N SER A 135 -5.42 13.49 -19.64
CA SER A 135 -6.61 13.01 -18.93
C SER A 135 -6.58 13.43 -17.48
N LYS A 136 -7.75 13.81 -16.94
CA LYS A 136 -7.93 13.92 -15.49
C LYS A 136 -8.17 12.55 -14.90
N ILE A 137 -7.32 12.15 -13.94
CA ILE A 137 -7.43 10.87 -13.26
C ILE A 137 -7.85 11.12 -11.81
N LEU A 138 -8.85 10.36 -11.37
CA LEU A 138 -9.29 10.32 -9.98
C LEU A 138 -9.07 8.91 -9.45
N THR A 139 -8.39 8.78 -8.32
CA THR A 139 -8.24 7.51 -7.63
C THR A 139 -8.92 7.57 -6.27
N ILE A 140 -9.54 6.47 -5.84
CA ILE A 140 -10.13 6.31 -4.51
C ILE A 140 -9.58 5.01 -3.95
N GLU A 141 -8.83 5.10 -2.86
CA GLU A 141 -8.10 3.99 -2.25
C GLU A 141 -8.35 3.96 -0.74
N GLU A 142 -8.32 2.79 -0.12
CA GLU A 142 -8.31 2.68 1.35
C GLU A 142 -6.96 3.13 1.92
N THR A 143 -5.89 2.82 1.22
CA THR A 143 -4.52 3.25 1.51
C THR A 143 -3.88 3.68 0.20
N ALA A 144 -3.17 4.80 0.17
CA ALA A 144 -2.50 5.31 -1.03
C ALA A 144 -1.39 4.37 -1.48
N GLU A 145 -1.66 3.54 -2.48
CA GLU A 145 -0.72 2.59 -3.07
C GLU A 145 -0.32 2.98 -4.51
N LEU A 146 -1.24 3.64 -5.22
CA LEU A 146 -0.99 4.06 -6.58
C LEU A 146 0.02 5.21 -6.63
N ASN A 147 0.85 5.20 -7.65
CA ASN A 147 1.81 6.26 -7.95
C ASN A 147 1.82 6.53 -9.46
N LEU A 148 1.02 7.53 -9.88
CA LEU A 148 0.84 7.86 -11.28
C LEU A 148 1.71 9.05 -11.66
N SER A 149 2.23 9.04 -12.88
CA SER A 149 3.04 10.11 -13.44
C SER A 149 2.22 11.24 -14.09
N HIS A 150 0.89 11.16 -14.06
CA HIS A 150 0.01 12.14 -14.67
C HIS A 150 -0.05 13.45 -13.87
N GLU A 151 0.09 14.58 -14.52
CA GLU A 151 0.02 15.90 -13.89
C GLU A 151 -1.37 16.20 -13.31
N ASN A 152 -2.44 15.78 -14.01
CA ASN A 152 -3.82 16.00 -13.60
C ASN A 152 -4.39 14.80 -12.85
N TRP A 153 -3.70 14.39 -11.78
CA TRP A 153 -4.12 13.29 -10.92
C TRP A 153 -4.55 13.78 -9.54
N VAL A 154 -5.72 13.33 -9.09
CA VAL A 154 -6.25 13.60 -7.74
C VAL A 154 -6.50 12.29 -7.03
N ALA A 155 -5.80 12.07 -5.92
CA ALA A 155 -5.93 10.88 -5.09
C ALA A 155 -6.85 11.16 -3.89
N PHE A 156 -7.85 10.31 -3.70
CA PHE A 156 -8.73 10.30 -2.54
C PHE A 156 -8.47 9.05 -1.70
N ILE A 157 -8.54 9.24 -0.39
CA ILE A 157 -8.50 8.14 0.58
C ILE A 157 -9.91 7.94 1.12
N ALA A 158 -10.41 6.71 0.99
CA ALA A 158 -11.68 6.31 1.57
C ALA A 158 -11.60 6.38 3.10
N ARG A 159 -12.51 7.10 3.73
CA ARG A 159 -12.65 7.07 5.19
C ARG A 159 -13.67 6.00 5.56
N GLN A 160 -13.25 5.04 6.38
CA GLN A 160 -14.23 4.19 7.06
C GLN A 160 -14.97 5.06 8.08
N SER A 161 -16.28 5.07 7.99
CA SER A 161 -17.12 5.66 9.02
C SER A 161 -17.00 4.78 10.27
N TYR A 162 -16.17 5.20 11.20
CA TYR A 162 -16.23 4.64 12.55
C TYR A 162 -17.53 5.13 13.17
N GLY A 163 -18.55 4.28 13.18
CA GLY A 163 -19.84 4.34 13.82
C GLY A 163 -20.09 5.36 14.93
N LEU A 164 -19.90 6.63 14.65
CA LEU A 164 -20.63 7.69 15.31
C LEU A 164 -21.87 7.86 14.45
N GLY A 165 -22.94 7.27 14.93
CA GLY A 165 -24.23 7.32 14.30
C GLY A 165 -24.56 8.72 13.84
N GLU A 166 -25.25 8.77 12.72
CA GLU A 166 -26.10 9.80 12.14
C GLU A 166 -25.77 11.26 12.46
#